data_dfc240a883b949ddb6cf00f1cdec5fef
#
_entry.id   dfc240a883b949ddb6cf00f1cdec5fef
#
_cell.length_a   1.000
_cell.length_b   1.000
_cell.length_c   1.000
_cell.angle_alpha   90.00
_cell.angle_beta   90.00
_cell.angle_gamma   90.00
#
_symmetry.space_group_name_H-M   'P 1'
#
loop_
_entity.id
_entity.type
_entity.pdbx_description
1 polymer ?
#
loop_
_entity_poly.entity_id
_entity_poly.type
_entity_poly.pdbx_seq_one_letter_code
_entity_poly.pdbx_strand_id
1 'polypeptide(L)'
;MWPIHLALTLCFAVFPPCSWLRRLLAAAAASRRIPLLSFSLSSCPPPVCLYLDAKTNSYVEEFSTSNFIGVTKDGVVVTPTSDSILPSCTKGVVLQAARDLGLTVEQRPVPIAEVADLAEVAACGTAVVLTPIKSITHGSTVHRFEAFTTIAKLYDAVTGMQTGDKPDTQGLLRDVCERPHEAC
;
A
#
# COMPACT_ATOMS: atom_id res chain seq x y z
N MET A 1 18.19 26.77 2.99
CA MET A 1 18.85 25.84 2.08
C MET A 1 18.51 24.45 2.60
N TRP A 2 17.47 23.84 2.03
CA TRP A 2 16.89 22.55 2.50
C TRP A 2 17.66 21.42 1.84
N PRO A 3 18.08 20.38 2.56
CA PRO A 3 18.74 19.23 1.94
C PRO A 3 17.73 18.46 1.10
N ILE A 4 18.15 18.14 -0.11
CA ILE A 4 17.39 17.35 -1.09
C ILE A 4 17.16 15.95 -0.50
N HIS A 5 15.91 15.64 -0.18
CA HIS A 5 15.51 14.29 0.22
C HIS A 5 15.83 13.32 -0.91
N LEU A 6 16.59 12.27 -0.58
CA LEU A 6 16.85 11.16 -1.48
C LEU A 6 15.54 10.39 -1.66
N ALA A 7 14.82 10.68 -2.74
CA ALA A 7 13.59 9.99 -3.07
C ALA A 7 13.89 8.61 -3.65
N LEU A 8 13.39 7.56 -3.01
CA LEU A 8 13.35 6.21 -3.57
C LEU A 8 12.25 6.13 -4.63
N THR A 9 12.61 5.71 -5.82
CA THR A 9 11.66 5.55 -6.93
C THR A 9 11.14 4.13 -6.99
N LEU A 10 9.82 3.95 -6.83
CA LEU A 10 9.13 2.66 -6.93
C LEU A 10 8.40 2.53 -8.26
N CYS A 11 8.52 1.37 -8.88
CA CYS A 11 7.73 1.01 -10.05
C CYS A 11 6.58 0.07 -9.63
N PHE A 12 5.33 0.57 -9.66
CA PHE A 12 4.15 -0.27 -9.50
C PHE A 12 3.86 -1.00 -10.82
N ALA A 13 3.77 -2.31 -10.80
CA ALA A 13 3.07 -3.02 -11.86
C ALA A 13 1.67 -3.34 -11.36
N VAL A 14 0.74 -2.49 -11.69
CA VAL A 14 -0.69 -2.73 -11.49
C VAL A 14 -1.22 -3.63 -12.60
N PHE A 15 -2.17 -4.49 -12.28
CA PHE A 15 -3.00 -5.31 -13.20
C PHE A 15 -3.42 -4.53 -14.46
N PRO A 16 -3.76 -5.24 -15.56
CA PRO A 16 -4.05 -4.60 -16.84
C PRO A 16 -5.12 -3.52 -16.70
N PRO A 17 -5.02 -2.42 -17.44
CA PRO A 17 -5.85 -1.25 -17.26
C PRO A 17 -7.31 -1.62 -17.50
N CYS A 18 -8.12 -1.44 -16.48
CA CYS A 18 -9.56 -1.56 -16.56
C CYS A 18 -10.07 -0.58 -17.65
N SER A 19 -10.84 -1.08 -18.61
CA SER A 19 -11.37 -0.32 -19.77
C SER A 19 -12.17 0.94 -19.39
N TRP A 20 -12.52 1.06 -18.12
CA TRP A 20 -13.23 2.20 -17.53
C TRP A 20 -12.37 3.47 -17.45
N LEU A 21 -11.08 3.35 -17.16
CA LEU A 21 -10.19 4.51 -17.02
C LEU A 21 -9.95 5.21 -18.36
N ARG A 22 -9.95 4.45 -19.46
CA ARG A 22 -9.86 5.03 -20.83
C ARG A 22 -11.08 5.87 -21.20
N ARG A 23 -12.27 5.54 -20.69
CA ARG A 23 -13.52 6.30 -20.99
C ARG A 23 -13.60 7.60 -20.18
N LEU A 24 -13.08 7.64 -18.96
CA LEU A 24 -13.03 8.87 -18.14
C LEU A 24 -12.03 9.89 -18.70
N LEU A 25 -10.88 9.46 -19.17
CA LEU A 25 -9.88 10.35 -19.79
C LEU A 25 -10.33 10.93 -21.14
N ALA A 26 -11.12 10.19 -21.90
CA ALA A 26 -11.68 10.69 -23.16
C ALA A 26 -12.77 11.79 -22.95
N ALA A 27 -13.51 11.72 -21.85
CA ALA A 27 -14.53 12.72 -21.51
C ALA A 27 -13.92 14.04 -20.99
N ALA A 28 -12.75 13.98 -20.33
CA ALA A 28 -12.06 15.17 -19.83
C ALA A 28 -11.36 16.00 -20.92
N ALA A 29 -11.09 15.40 -22.07
CA ALA A 29 -10.43 16.08 -23.20
C ALA A 29 -11.33 17.09 -23.96
N ALA A 30 -12.63 17.11 -23.69
CA ALA A 30 -13.59 17.98 -24.37
C ALA A 30 -13.81 19.36 -23.72
N SER A 31 -13.26 19.61 -22.54
CA SER A 31 -13.38 20.90 -21.84
C SER A 31 -12.12 21.74 -22.04
N ARG A 32 -12.21 22.76 -22.89
CA ARG A 32 -11.16 23.74 -23.09
C ARG A 32 -11.00 24.62 -21.86
N ARG A 33 -9.76 24.67 -21.33
CA ARG A 33 -9.11 25.64 -20.42
C ARG A 33 -8.57 25.05 -19.12
N ILE A 34 -7.62 24.11 -19.27
CA ILE A 34 -6.59 23.90 -18.23
C ILE A 34 -5.27 23.75 -19.00
N PRO A 35 -4.17 24.45 -18.63
CA PRO A 35 -2.89 24.23 -19.30
C PRO A 35 -2.48 22.78 -19.07
N LEU A 36 -2.47 21.99 -20.13
CA LEU A 36 -1.97 20.64 -20.16
C LEU A 36 -0.47 20.69 -19.84
N LEU A 37 -0.11 20.41 -18.60
CA LEU A 37 1.17 19.80 -18.33
C LEU A 37 1.20 18.53 -19.18
N SER A 38 2.12 18.47 -20.13
CA SER A 38 2.31 17.33 -21.02
C SER A 38 2.69 16.10 -20.20
N PHE A 39 1.70 15.31 -19.81
CA PHE A 39 1.92 13.96 -19.34
C PHE A 39 2.33 13.11 -20.53
N SER A 40 3.63 12.86 -20.67
CA SER A 40 4.12 11.79 -21.52
C SER A 40 3.52 10.49 -21.01
N LEU A 41 2.61 9.87 -21.76
CA LEU A 41 2.10 8.53 -21.52
C LEU A 41 3.22 7.52 -21.84
N SER A 42 4.27 7.48 -21.02
CA SER A 42 5.08 6.29 -20.92
C SER A 42 4.25 5.25 -20.18
N SER A 43 4.24 4.02 -20.68
CA SER A 43 3.41 2.90 -20.23
C SER A 43 3.76 2.34 -18.83
N CYS A 44 4.32 3.16 -17.94
CA CYS A 44 4.64 2.83 -16.56
C CYS A 44 3.86 3.78 -15.63
N PRO A 45 3.14 3.28 -14.61
CA PRO A 45 2.54 4.13 -13.61
C PRO A 45 3.63 4.98 -12.95
N PRO A 46 3.29 6.22 -12.48
CA PRO A 46 4.27 7.08 -11.85
C PRO A 46 4.91 6.36 -10.65
N PRO A 47 6.22 6.50 -10.49
CA PRO A 47 6.90 5.91 -9.36
C PRO A 47 6.38 6.51 -8.05
N VAL A 48 6.14 5.65 -7.05
CA VAL A 48 5.81 6.07 -5.69
C VAL A 48 7.08 6.11 -4.86
N CYS A 49 7.27 7.18 -4.10
CA CYS A 49 8.42 7.29 -3.23
C CYS A 49 8.21 6.48 -1.95
N LEU A 50 9.27 5.78 -1.50
CA LEU A 50 9.38 5.23 -0.17
C LEU A 50 10.20 6.20 0.68
N TYR A 51 9.64 6.68 1.78
CA TYR A 51 10.32 7.59 2.67
C TYR A 51 11.20 6.83 3.67
N LEU A 52 12.34 7.41 3.96
CA LEU A 52 13.21 7.00 5.04
C LEU A 52 13.16 8.04 6.16
N ASP A 53 13.57 7.65 7.35
CA ASP A 53 13.67 8.56 8.48
C ASP A 53 14.51 9.81 8.15
N ALA A 54 13.97 10.97 8.45
CA ALA A 54 14.59 12.24 8.09
C ALA A 54 15.91 12.51 8.84
N LYS A 55 16.17 11.79 9.93
CA LYS A 55 17.32 12.02 10.81
C LYS A 55 18.57 11.27 10.35
N THR A 56 18.41 10.01 9.96
CA THR A 56 19.53 9.14 9.62
C THR A 56 19.48 8.59 8.20
N ASN A 57 18.32 8.65 7.54
CA ASN A 57 18.04 8.03 6.24
C ASN A 57 18.35 6.52 6.22
N SER A 58 18.19 5.86 7.36
CA SER A 58 18.58 4.46 7.55
C SER A 58 17.40 3.53 7.81
N TYR A 59 16.25 4.07 8.18
CA TYR A 59 15.05 3.29 8.49
C TYR A 59 13.92 3.63 7.53
N VAL A 60 13.23 2.59 7.10
CA VAL A 60 12.01 2.71 6.27
C VAL A 60 10.89 3.31 7.12
N GLU A 61 10.16 4.27 6.56
CA GLU A 61 8.94 4.82 7.17
C GLU A 61 7.70 4.38 6.39
N GLU A 62 7.28 5.14 5.39
CA GLU A 62 6.08 4.84 4.62
C GLU A 62 6.23 5.27 3.15
N PHE A 63 5.33 4.79 2.31
CA PHE A 63 5.24 5.30 0.94
C PHE A 63 4.55 6.66 0.93
N SER A 64 4.78 7.45 -0.10
CA SER A 64 4.18 8.79 -0.24
C SER A 64 2.65 8.81 -0.19
N THR A 65 1.98 7.68 -0.39
CA THR A 65 0.51 7.57 -0.45
C THR A 65 -0.06 6.45 0.43
N SER A 66 0.79 5.70 1.14
CA SER A 66 0.38 4.45 1.82
C SER A 66 1.43 3.96 2.82
N ASN A 67 1.02 3.11 3.74
CA ASN A 67 1.94 2.51 4.71
C ASN A 67 2.71 1.34 4.09
N PHE A 68 3.86 1.03 4.67
CA PHE A 68 4.71 -0.08 4.28
C PHE A 68 4.35 -1.36 5.06
N ILE A 69 4.21 -2.47 4.34
CA ILE A 69 4.11 -3.82 4.88
C ILE A 69 5.17 -4.69 4.19
N GLY A 70 6.01 -5.34 4.97
CA GLY A 70 6.97 -6.33 4.50
C GLY A 70 6.64 -7.72 5.01
N VAL A 71 7.09 -8.74 4.31
CA VAL A 71 7.07 -10.13 4.78
C VAL A 71 8.47 -10.70 4.68
N THR A 72 9.00 -11.22 5.76
CA THR A 72 10.32 -11.86 5.77
C THR A 72 10.29 -13.22 5.10
N LYS A 73 11.46 -13.79 4.79
CA LYS A 73 11.58 -15.14 4.23
C LYS A 73 11.02 -16.22 5.17
N ASP A 74 10.99 -15.94 6.46
CA ASP A 74 10.41 -16.83 7.50
C ASP A 74 8.90 -16.65 7.66
N GLY A 75 8.27 -15.78 6.87
CA GLY A 75 6.83 -15.54 6.89
C GLY A 75 6.37 -14.57 7.98
N VAL A 76 7.27 -13.83 8.60
CA VAL A 76 6.92 -12.79 9.58
C VAL A 76 6.48 -11.52 8.86
N VAL A 77 5.33 -11.01 9.22
CA VAL A 77 4.81 -9.73 8.72
C VAL A 77 5.44 -8.59 9.52
N VAL A 78 6.17 -7.71 8.85
CA VAL A 78 6.83 -6.56 9.49
C VAL A 78 6.27 -5.25 8.97
N THR A 79 6.13 -4.26 9.85
CA THR A 79 5.76 -2.90 9.49
C THR A 79 6.55 -1.90 10.32
N PRO A 80 7.04 -0.82 9.71
CA PRO A 80 7.78 0.19 10.42
C PRO A 80 6.94 0.91 11.49
N THR A 81 7.62 1.29 12.59
CA THR A 81 7.08 2.18 13.60
C THR A 81 7.98 3.38 13.76
N SER A 82 7.39 4.58 13.69
CA SER A 82 8.04 5.87 13.90
C SER A 82 6.96 6.89 14.21
N ASP A 83 7.32 7.96 14.91
CA ASP A 83 6.41 9.08 15.21
C ASP A 83 6.03 9.87 13.94
N SER A 84 6.79 9.70 12.85
CA SER A 84 6.56 10.34 11.56
C SER A 84 5.51 9.62 10.70
N ILE A 85 5.23 8.34 11.00
CA ILE A 85 4.32 7.51 10.19
C ILE A 85 2.88 7.82 10.51
N LEU A 86 2.08 8.11 9.48
CA LEU A 86 0.66 8.36 9.66
C LEU A 86 -0.05 7.11 10.19
N PRO A 87 -0.79 7.20 11.32
CA PRO A 87 -1.63 6.13 11.81
C PRO A 87 -2.66 5.71 10.75
N SER A 88 -2.81 4.40 10.53
CA SER A 88 -3.69 3.86 9.49
C SER A 88 -4.62 2.80 10.06
N CYS A 89 -5.92 3.02 9.91
CA CYS A 89 -6.94 2.02 10.25
C CYS A 89 -6.77 0.77 9.40
N THR A 90 -6.59 0.92 8.09
CA THR A 90 -6.40 -0.21 7.16
C THR A 90 -5.20 -1.07 7.54
N LYS A 91 -4.06 -0.43 7.89
CA LYS A 91 -2.90 -1.16 8.40
C LYS A 91 -3.26 -1.97 9.66
N GLY A 92 -3.98 -1.37 10.60
CA GLY A 92 -4.44 -2.06 11.81
C GLY A 92 -5.25 -3.31 11.49
N VAL A 93 -6.22 -3.21 10.57
CA VAL A 93 -7.05 -4.34 10.10
C VAL A 93 -6.21 -5.43 9.44
N VAL A 94 -5.27 -5.07 8.57
CA VAL A 94 -4.36 -6.02 7.91
C VAL A 94 -3.48 -6.76 8.92
N LEU A 95 -2.91 -6.05 9.90
CA LEU A 95 -2.07 -6.67 10.92
C LEU A 95 -2.88 -7.60 11.83
N GLN A 96 -4.14 -7.27 12.12
CA GLN A 96 -5.01 -8.16 12.87
C GLN A 96 -5.38 -9.40 12.04
N ALA A 97 -5.73 -9.24 10.77
CA ALA A 97 -5.98 -10.36 9.88
C ALA A 97 -4.75 -11.29 9.74
N ALA A 98 -3.53 -10.73 9.78
CA ALA A 98 -2.31 -11.54 9.82
C ALA A 98 -2.24 -12.41 11.08
N ARG A 99 -2.56 -11.85 12.24
CA ARG A 99 -2.62 -12.62 13.50
C ARG A 99 -3.70 -13.69 13.49
N ASP A 100 -4.88 -13.36 12.96
CA ASP A 100 -6.00 -14.29 12.83
C ASP A 100 -5.67 -15.47 11.90
N LEU A 101 -4.77 -15.25 10.92
CA LEU A 101 -4.21 -16.31 10.06
C LEU A 101 -3.03 -17.06 10.70
N GLY A 102 -2.69 -16.77 11.94
CA GLY A 102 -1.59 -17.41 12.66
C GLY A 102 -0.19 -16.92 12.27
N LEU A 103 -0.09 -15.77 11.56
CA LEU A 103 1.20 -15.20 11.20
C LEU A 103 1.77 -14.36 12.35
N THR A 104 3.07 -14.41 12.51
CA THR A 104 3.79 -13.51 13.42
C THR A 104 3.81 -12.11 12.83
N VAL A 105 3.51 -11.11 13.68
CA VAL A 105 3.47 -9.70 13.30
C VAL A 105 4.43 -8.89 14.15
N GLU A 106 5.37 -8.22 13.52
CA GLU A 106 6.33 -7.33 14.17
C GLU A 106 6.09 -5.87 13.77
N GLN A 107 5.98 -5.02 14.75
CA GLN A 107 5.93 -3.57 14.58
C GLN A 107 7.21 -2.99 15.21
N ARG A 108 8.15 -2.62 14.38
CA ARG A 108 9.48 -2.18 14.81
C ARG A 108 10.15 -1.29 13.76
N PRO A 109 11.20 -0.55 14.11
CA PRO A 109 12.02 0.10 13.09
C PRO A 109 12.57 -0.94 12.09
N VAL A 110 12.44 -0.65 10.80
CA VAL A 110 12.89 -1.52 9.70
C VAL A 110 14.08 -0.84 9.00
N PRO A 111 15.31 -1.34 9.16
CA PRO A 111 16.45 -0.79 8.46
C PRO A 111 16.29 -0.92 6.94
N ILE A 112 16.72 0.09 6.17
CA ILE A 112 16.67 0.02 4.70
C ILE A 112 17.50 -1.16 4.15
N ALA A 113 18.56 -1.56 4.84
CA ALA A 113 19.36 -2.72 4.47
C ALA A 113 18.57 -4.04 4.55
N GLU A 114 17.59 -4.14 5.45
CA GLU A 114 16.74 -5.33 5.62
C GLU A 114 15.79 -5.55 4.45
N VAL A 115 15.51 -4.51 3.66
CA VAL A 115 14.63 -4.61 2.48
C VAL A 115 15.15 -5.66 1.48
N ALA A 116 16.45 -5.90 1.42
CA ALA A 116 17.06 -6.95 0.59
C ALA A 116 16.67 -8.38 1.04
N ASP A 117 16.34 -8.56 2.31
CA ASP A 117 16.03 -9.85 2.92
C ASP A 117 14.53 -10.16 2.98
N LEU A 118 13.69 -9.18 2.65
CA LEU A 118 12.25 -9.39 2.57
C LEU A 118 11.90 -10.29 1.36
N ALA A 119 10.94 -11.20 1.58
CA ALA A 119 10.38 -12.03 0.51
C ALA A 119 9.29 -11.29 -0.26
N GLU A 120 8.44 -10.53 0.44
CA GLU A 120 7.32 -9.82 -0.15
C GLU A 120 7.24 -8.40 0.43
N VAL A 121 6.81 -7.43 -0.38
CA VAL A 121 6.52 -6.06 0.07
C VAL A 121 5.20 -5.60 -0.52
N ALA A 122 4.40 -4.88 0.26
CA ALA A 122 3.17 -4.25 -0.17
C ALA A 122 3.02 -2.84 0.36
N ALA A 123 2.32 -2.02 -0.40
CA ALA A 123 1.77 -0.74 0.01
C ALA A 123 0.37 -0.95 0.59
N CYS A 124 0.10 -0.43 1.79
CA CYS A 124 -1.17 -0.58 2.49
C CYS A 124 -1.90 0.76 2.56
N GLY A 125 -3.14 0.79 2.05
CA GLY A 125 -3.96 1.99 2.08
C GLY A 125 -5.45 1.71 1.90
N THR A 126 -6.29 2.69 2.21
CA THR A 126 -7.76 2.54 2.23
C THR A 126 -8.35 2.20 0.84
N ALA A 127 -7.78 2.74 -0.23
CA ALA A 127 -8.37 2.59 -1.57
C ALA A 127 -8.24 1.18 -2.16
N VAL A 128 -7.13 0.48 -1.84
CA VAL A 128 -6.79 -0.83 -2.44
C VAL A 128 -6.38 -1.89 -1.42
N VAL A 129 -6.56 -1.63 -0.14
CA VAL A 129 -6.16 -2.48 0.98
C VAL A 129 -4.65 -2.79 0.97
N LEU A 130 -4.21 -3.65 0.06
CA LEU A 130 -2.82 -4.02 -0.17
C LEU A 130 -2.49 -4.03 -1.66
N THR A 131 -1.40 -3.37 -2.03
CA THR A 131 -0.85 -3.39 -3.39
C THR A 131 0.55 -3.98 -3.36
N PRO A 132 0.80 -5.13 -4.03
CA PRO A 132 2.14 -5.72 -4.06
C PRO A 132 3.14 -4.82 -4.79
N ILE A 133 4.34 -4.72 -4.23
CA ILE A 133 5.45 -3.93 -4.76
C ILE A 133 6.45 -4.86 -5.43
N LYS A 134 6.66 -4.70 -6.73
CA LYS A 134 7.58 -5.55 -7.50
C LYS A 134 9.05 -5.20 -7.33
N SER A 135 9.35 -3.94 -7.06
CA SER A 135 10.73 -3.52 -6.87
C SER A 135 10.84 -2.24 -6.08
N ILE A 136 11.93 -2.13 -5.34
CA ILE A 136 12.37 -0.93 -4.62
C ILE A 136 13.77 -0.59 -5.12
N THR A 137 13.97 0.63 -5.60
CA THR A 137 15.27 1.13 -6.02
C THR A 137 15.84 2.05 -4.95
N HIS A 138 17.03 1.74 -4.44
CA HIS A 138 17.76 2.57 -3.49
C HIS A 138 19.16 2.88 -4.05
N GLY A 139 19.39 4.12 -4.44
CA GLY A 139 20.59 4.52 -5.15
C GLY A 139 20.74 3.76 -6.47
N SER A 140 21.81 2.97 -6.63
CA SER A 140 22.04 2.11 -7.79
C SER A 140 21.52 0.69 -7.63
N THR A 141 21.03 0.33 -6.44
CA THR A 141 20.58 -1.04 -6.13
C THR A 141 19.08 -1.18 -6.36
N VAL A 142 18.68 -2.26 -7.03
CA VAL A 142 17.27 -2.61 -7.27
C VAL A 142 16.95 -3.92 -6.54
N HIS A 143 16.10 -3.83 -5.53
CA HIS A 143 15.53 -5.00 -4.85
C HIS A 143 14.26 -5.42 -5.57
N ARG A 144 14.14 -6.70 -5.96
CA ARG A 144 13.00 -7.25 -6.70
C ARG A 144 12.27 -8.27 -5.84
N PHE A 145 10.94 -8.23 -5.92
CA PHE A 145 10.02 -9.13 -5.23
C PHE A 145 9.15 -9.82 -6.28
N GLU A 146 9.13 -11.15 -6.28
CA GLU A 146 8.46 -11.94 -7.33
C GLU A 146 7.30 -12.76 -6.76
N ALA A 147 7.37 -13.16 -5.50
CA ALA A 147 6.32 -13.89 -4.80
C ALA A 147 5.47 -12.93 -3.95
N PHE A 148 4.15 -13.15 -3.90
CA PHE A 148 3.21 -12.36 -3.11
C PHE A 148 2.13 -13.25 -2.48
N THR A 149 2.53 -14.43 -2.05
CA THR A 149 1.60 -15.44 -1.52
C THR A 149 0.96 -15.01 -0.22
N THR A 150 1.76 -14.46 0.70
CA THR A 150 1.28 -13.99 2.00
C THR A 150 0.45 -12.72 1.86
N ILE A 151 0.92 -11.78 1.03
CA ILE A 151 0.19 -10.54 0.74
C ILE A 151 -1.16 -10.84 0.09
N ALA A 152 -1.24 -11.80 -0.84
CA ALA A 152 -2.50 -12.21 -1.44
C ALA A 152 -3.48 -12.80 -0.41
N LYS A 153 -3.00 -13.65 0.50
CA LYS A 153 -3.83 -14.21 1.59
C LYS A 153 -4.38 -13.11 2.51
N LEU A 154 -3.56 -12.12 2.84
CA LEU A 154 -3.96 -10.99 3.66
C LEU A 154 -4.98 -10.11 2.93
N TYR A 155 -4.77 -9.85 1.64
CA TYR A 155 -5.70 -9.13 0.79
C TYR A 155 -7.06 -9.82 0.75
N ASP A 156 -7.09 -11.13 0.46
CA ASP A 156 -8.31 -11.93 0.38
C ASP A 156 -9.02 -12.05 1.74
N ALA A 157 -8.27 -12.06 2.85
CA ALA A 157 -8.86 -12.07 4.18
C ALA A 157 -9.61 -10.77 4.46
N VAL A 158 -8.96 -9.62 4.21
CA VAL A 158 -9.55 -8.31 4.50
C VAL A 158 -10.68 -7.98 3.52
N THR A 159 -10.48 -8.19 2.22
CA THR A 159 -11.52 -7.91 1.22
C THR A 159 -12.72 -8.84 1.35
N GLY A 160 -12.50 -10.12 1.63
CA GLY A 160 -13.60 -11.08 1.88
C GLY A 160 -14.42 -10.70 3.12
N MET A 161 -13.81 -10.14 4.16
CA MET A 161 -14.52 -9.59 5.30
C MET A 161 -15.31 -8.33 4.88
N GLN A 162 -14.73 -7.41 4.10
CA GLN A 162 -15.38 -6.19 3.65
C GLN A 162 -16.60 -6.46 2.74
N THR A 163 -16.58 -7.54 1.95
CA THR A 163 -17.67 -7.92 1.05
C THR A 163 -18.71 -8.82 1.73
N GLY A 164 -18.45 -9.30 2.95
CA GLY A 164 -19.31 -10.24 3.64
C GLY A 164 -19.13 -11.71 3.23
N ASP A 165 -18.14 -12.00 2.36
CA ASP A 165 -17.83 -13.38 1.95
C ASP A 165 -17.11 -14.15 3.07
N LYS A 166 -16.54 -13.45 4.01
CA LYS A 166 -15.88 -13.97 5.22
C LYS A 166 -16.45 -13.31 6.47
N PRO A 167 -16.48 -14.01 7.62
CA PRO A 167 -16.97 -13.44 8.87
C PRO A 167 -16.13 -12.25 9.30
N ASP A 168 -16.80 -11.22 9.82
CA ASP A 168 -16.12 -10.08 10.44
C ASP A 168 -15.60 -10.46 11.83
N THR A 169 -14.38 -10.95 11.88
CA THR A 169 -13.70 -11.36 13.13
C THR A 169 -13.30 -10.17 13.99
N GLN A 170 -13.34 -8.96 13.44
CA GLN A 170 -12.88 -7.74 14.09
C GLN A 170 -14.03 -6.81 14.52
N GLY A 171 -15.29 -7.14 14.15
CA GLY A 171 -16.46 -6.35 14.50
C GLY A 171 -16.47 -4.95 13.88
N LEU A 172 -15.91 -4.80 12.69
CA LEU A 172 -15.72 -3.51 12.02
C LEU A 172 -16.89 -3.15 11.08
N LEU A 173 -17.63 -4.17 10.61
CA LEU A 173 -18.76 -3.96 9.73
C LEU A 173 -19.97 -3.42 10.51
N ARG A 174 -20.69 -2.53 9.88
CA ARG A 174 -21.95 -1.96 10.38
C ARG A 174 -23.01 -2.11 9.30
N ASP A 175 -24.13 -2.72 9.64
CA ASP A 175 -25.31 -2.73 8.77
C ASP A 175 -25.86 -1.31 8.65
N VAL A 176 -25.87 -0.79 7.43
CA VAL A 176 -26.36 0.56 7.12
C VAL A 176 -27.88 0.57 6.96
N CYS A 177 -28.49 -0.62 6.78
CA CYS A 177 -29.93 -0.77 6.50
C CYS A 177 -30.81 -0.84 7.75
N GLU A 178 -30.25 -0.99 8.94
CA GLU A 178 -31.00 -0.91 10.20
C GLU A 178 -31.16 0.54 10.71
N ARG A 179 -31.67 1.44 9.87
CA ARG A 179 -32.42 2.54 10.44
C ARG A 179 -33.83 2.03 10.71
N PRO A 180 -34.31 2.04 11.97
CA PRO A 180 -35.73 1.93 12.17
C PRO A 180 -36.37 3.07 11.35
N HIS A 181 -37.33 2.72 10.47
CA HIS A 181 -38.21 3.71 9.88
C HIS A 181 -38.96 4.36 11.04
N GLU A 182 -38.38 5.41 11.60
CA GLU A 182 -39.15 6.38 12.30
C GLU A 182 -40.04 7.04 11.24
N ALA A 183 -41.29 6.71 11.31
CA ALA A 183 -42.33 7.24 10.45
C ALA A 183 -42.26 8.77 10.45
N CYS A 184 -42.16 9.37 9.27
CA CYS A 184 -42.50 10.77 9.06
C CYS A 184 -43.97 11.00 9.35
#